data_8202e48ebd7dce9635ee87382574db79
#
_entry.id   8202e48ebd7dce9635ee87382574db79
#
_cell.length_a   1.000
_cell.length_b   1.000
_cell.length_c   1.000
_cell.angle_alpha   90.00
_cell.angle_beta   90.00
_cell.angle_gamma   90.00
#
_symmetry.space_group_name_H-M   'P 1'
#
loop_
_entity.id
_entity.type
_entity.pdbx_description
1 polymer ?
#
loop_
_entity_poly.entity_id
_entity_poly.type
_entity_poly.pdbx_seq_one_letter_code
_entity_poly.pdbx_strand_id
1 'polypeptide(L)'
;MKNKIVKEKKKNYMTEIKEATIELIKPIFKKYGATTPDKAMLKEEVIAEIEDKRKAKYSFSYLKQLGIIKKYKGKFYYSEENENDTSANKNMTKSQKISLIIFIILVIIAIVMSVSDKMITNEKYQDSNVSFEIQKSWAKTTSNYSTEWNFYKYINNKPNTNLNSVDSNNEVSEDDYSSYPAGINIYYDTVAEDSGINNIEDIKTKVQQNIQSMEDKAENKADAVNMSITTTSNGYDLLKVRVLYSEKPQEILYYYYILNGDKLACITTYSFNLDDEKTIEEDTNNLVNPFKWF
;
A
#
# COMPACT_ATOMS: atom_id res chain seq x y z
N MET A 1 -10.32 37.95 7.88
CA MET A 1 -9.60 36.85 8.53
C MET A 1 -9.28 35.66 7.58
N LYS A 2 -10.22 35.11 6.82
CA LYS A 2 -9.99 33.95 5.93
C LYS A 2 -8.80 34.11 4.96
N ASN A 3 -8.62 35.26 4.33
CA ASN A 3 -7.53 35.50 3.39
C ASN A 3 -6.11 35.53 4.00
N LYS A 4 -5.99 35.86 5.31
CA LYS A 4 -4.71 35.86 6.01
C LYS A 4 -4.27 34.43 6.35
N ILE A 5 -5.20 33.60 6.82
CA ILE A 5 -4.97 32.18 7.14
C ILE A 5 -4.58 31.37 5.88
N VAL A 6 -5.22 31.63 4.75
CA VAL A 6 -4.88 30.96 3.48
C VAL A 6 -3.48 31.37 3.00
N LYS A 7 -3.09 32.63 3.16
CA LYS A 7 -1.73 33.11 2.80
C LYS A 7 -0.65 32.50 3.71
N GLU A 8 -0.90 32.38 5.01
CA GLU A 8 0.05 31.75 5.95
C GLU A 8 0.23 30.26 5.66
N LYS A 9 -0.86 29.51 5.48
CA LYS A 9 -0.80 28.09 5.11
C LYS A 9 -0.02 27.87 3.80
N LYS A 10 -0.27 28.72 2.78
CA LYS A 10 0.45 28.65 1.50
C LYS A 10 1.95 28.96 1.65
N LYS A 11 2.32 29.90 2.54
CA LYS A 11 3.72 30.24 2.83
C LYS A 11 4.46 29.08 3.51
N ASN A 12 3.82 28.43 4.49
CA ASN A 12 4.42 27.29 5.19
C ASN A 12 4.62 26.11 4.23
N TYR A 13 3.64 25.79 3.41
CA TYR A 13 3.74 24.70 2.40
C TYR A 13 4.87 24.93 1.40
N MET A 14 5.06 26.15 0.90
CA MET A 14 6.15 26.48 -0.01
C MET A 14 7.53 26.36 0.65
N THR A 15 7.62 26.66 1.94
CA THR A 15 8.85 26.49 2.73
C THR A 15 9.19 25.01 2.89
N GLU A 16 8.22 24.18 3.22
CA GLU A 16 8.38 22.70 3.35
C GLU A 16 8.86 22.07 2.03
N ILE A 17 8.27 22.46 0.87
CA ILE A 17 8.73 21.97 -0.44
C ILE A 17 10.17 22.39 -0.72
N LYS A 18 10.53 23.63 -0.40
CA LYS A 18 11.89 24.13 -0.59
C LYS A 18 12.88 23.32 0.24
N GLU A 19 12.58 23.12 1.54
CA GLU A 19 13.41 22.37 2.46
C GLU A 19 13.59 20.91 2.01
N ALA A 20 12.51 20.20 1.71
CA ALA A 20 12.57 18.83 1.20
C ALA A 20 13.34 18.69 -0.10
N THR A 21 13.28 19.72 -0.97
CA THR A 21 14.02 19.74 -2.23
C THR A 21 15.52 20.02 -2.01
N ILE A 22 15.85 20.88 -1.04
CA ILE A 22 17.23 21.14 -0.60
C ILE A 22 17.84 19.88 0.01
N GLU A 23 17.12 19.20 0.92
CA GLU A 23 17.58 17.95 1.55
C GLU A 23 17.89 16.85 0.52
N LEU A 24 17.15 16.80 -0.56
CA LEU A 24 17.38 15.82 -1.63
C LEU A 24 18.61 16.12 -2.49
N ILE A 25 18.86 17.38 -2.80
CA ILE A 25 19.85 17.79 -3.81
C ILE A 25 21.17 18.26 -3.21
N LYS A 26 21.16 19.00 -2.10
CA LYS A 26 22.35 19.57 -1.44
C LYS A 26 23.41 18.54 -1.09
N PRO A 27 23.08 17.34 -0.53
CA PRO A 27 24.07 16.33 -0.19
C PRO A 27 24.91 15.88 -1.40
N ILE A 28 24.30 15.84 -2.59
CA ILE A 28 24.98 15.42 -3.82
C ILE A 28 26.05 16.45 -4.20
N PHE A 29 25.69 17.73 -4.25
CA PHE A 29 26.65 18.79 -4.55
C PHE A 29 27.78 18.84 -3.50
N LYS A 30 27.48 18.62 -2.22
CA LYS A 30 28.50 18.54 -1.14
C LYS A 30 29.42 17.33 -1.30
N LYS A 31 28.86 16.14 -1.63
CA LYS A 31 29.64 14.91 -1.89
C LYS A 31 30.72 15.11 -2.94
N TYR A 32 30.41 15.86 -4.00
CA TYR A 32 31.34 16.14 -5.10
C TYR A 32 32.08 17.47 -4.96
N GLY A 33 31.89 18.19 -3.85
CA GLY A 33 32.49 19.50 -3.61
C GLY A 33 32.03 20.61 -4.58
N ALA A 34 30.90 20.38 -5.28
CA ALA A 34 30.40 21.29 -6.32
C ALA A 34 29.59 22.48 -5.73
N THR A 35 30.20 23.14 -4.73
CA THR A 35 29.62 24.33 -4.06
C THR A 35 30.19 25.65 -4.55
N THR A 36 31.11 25.60 -5.48
CA THR A 36 31.77 26.77 -6.12
C THR A 36 31.78 26.64 -7.63
N PRO A 37 31.88 27.75 -8.40
CA PRO A 37 31.86 27.74 -9.87
C PRO A 37 32.94 26.87 -10.52
N ASP A 38 34.14 26.82 -9.94
CA ASP A 38 35.28 26.04 -10.43
C ASP A 38 35.11 24.54 -10.30
N LYS A 39 34.27 24.09 -9.34
CA LYS A 39 33.94 22.68 -9.08
C LYS A 39 32.55 22.28 -9.56
N ALA A 40 31.93 23.11 -10.43
CA ALA A 40 30.60 22.82 -10.97
C ALA A 40 30.56 21.48 -11.72
N MET A 41 29.44 20.75 -11.59
CA MET A 41 29.20 19.44 -12.18
C MET A 41 28.05 19.45 -13.20
N LEU A 42 27.94 18.41 -14.04
CA LEU A 42 26.87 18.33 -15.03
C LEU A 42 25.53 18.01 -14.34
N LYS A 43 24.43 18.46 -14.92
CA LYS A 43 23.07 18.18 -14.43
C LYS A 43 22.78 16.69 -14.41
N GLU A 44 23.23 15.98 -15.41
CA GLU A 44 23.06 14.55 -15.60
C GLU A 44 23.72 13.75 -14.47
N GLU A 45 24.90 14.20 -14.01
CA GLU A 45 25.63 13.61 -12.88
C GLU A 45 24.82 13.75 -11.58
N VAL A 46 24.24 14.92 -11.33
CA VAL A 46 23.38 15.15 -10.15
C VAL A 46 22.14 14.26 -10.19
N ILE A 47 21.48 14.18 -11.36
CA ILE A 47 20.28 13.38 -11.53
C ILE A 47 20.59 11.88 -11.40
N ALA A 48 21.76 11.43 -11.83
CA ALA A 48 22.16 10.01 -11.74
C ALA A 48 22.29 9.49 -10.29
N GLU A 49 22.58 10.37 -9.34
CA GLU A 49 22.74 10.01 -7.92
C GLU A 49 21.39 9.76 -7.19
N ILE A 50 20.26 10.13 -7.79
CA ILE A 50 18.94 10.00 -7.18
C ILE A 50 18.18 8.88 -7.88
N GLU A 51 17.61 7.95 -7.10
CA GLU A 51 16.87 6.81 -7.61
C GLU A 51 15.66 7.24 -8.46
N ASP A 52 14.81 8.11 -7.93
CA ASP A 52 13.68 8.69 -8.66
C ASP A 52 14.17 9.83 -9.60
N LYS A 53 14.44 9.46 -10.86
CA LYS A 53 14.91 10.39 -11.89
C LYS A 53 13.91 11.51 -12.19
N ARG A 54 12.61 11.29 -12.02
CA ARG A 54 11.60 12.34 -12.25
C ARG A 54 11.66 13.35 -11.11
N LYS A 55 11.63 12.88 -9.87
CA LYS A 55 11.77 13.71 -8.68
C LYS A 55 13.07 14.51 -8.71
N ALA A 56 14.19 13.89 -9.10
CA ALA A 56 15.47 14.55 -9.26
C ALA A 56 15.44 15.71 -10.27
N LYS A 57 14.86 15.48 -11.45
CA LYS A 57 14.74 16.51 -12.51
C LYS A 57 13.90 17.71 -12.04
N TYR A 58 12.79 17.46 -11.37
CA TYR A 58 11.94 18.52 -10.84
C TYR A 58 12.62 19.30 -9.73
N SER A 59 13.20 18.62 -8.76
CA SER A 59 13.92 19.23 -7.64
C SER A 59 15.08 20.11 -8.11
N PHE A 60 15.88 19.60 -9.05
CA PHE A 60 16.96 20.35 -9.65
C PHE A 60 16.46 21.64 -10.36
N SER A 61 15.40 21.52 -11.16
CA SER A 61 14.83 22.66 -11.89
C SER A 61 14.24 23.70 -10.93
N TYR A 62 13.61 23.26 -9.87
CA TYR A 62 13.04 24.13 -8.84
C TYR A 62 14.15 24.93 -8.10
N LEU A 63 15.19 24.26 -7.61
CA LEU A 63 16.30 24.96 -6.94
C LEU A 63 17.07 25.88 -7.88
N LYS A 64 17.15 25.53 -9.17
CA LYS A 64 17.71 26.42 -10.18
C LYS A 64 16.86 27.70 -10.36
N GLN A 65 15.54 27.58 -10.38
CA GLN A 65 14.63 28.74 -10.45
C GLN A 65 14.74 29.64 -9.21
N LEU A 66 15.00 29.06 -8.05
CA LEU A 66 15.24 29.80 -6.81
C LEU A 66 16.65 30.43 -6.75
N GLY A 67 17.50 30.17 -7.73
CA GLY A 67 18.90 30.65 -7.77
C GLY A 67 19.80 29.95 -6.74
N ILE A 68 19.35 28.88 -6.11
CA ILE A 68 20.14 28.04 -5.18
C ILE A 68 21.12 27.18 -5.98
N ILE A 69 20.71 26.67 -7.14
CA ILE A 69 21.59 26.05 -8.13
C ILE A 69 21.92 27.09 -9.19
N LYS A 70 23.19 27.42 -9.31
CA LYS A 70 23.70 28.39 -10.28
C LYS A 70 24.44 27.68 -11.44
N LYS A 71 24.38 28.26 -12.64
CA LYS A 71 25.08 27.75 -13.85
C LYS A 71 26.37 28.49 -14.08
N TYR A 72 27.45 27.76 -14.35
CA TYR A 72 28.75 28.30 -14.72
C TYR A 72 29.38 27.43 -15.84
N LYS A 73 29.70 28.01 -16.98
CA LYS A 73 30.32 27.33 -18.15
C LYS A 73 29.64 25.99 -18.54
N GLY A 74 28.29 25.95 -18.54
CA GLY A 74 27.54 24.78 -18.90
C GLY A 74 27.27 23.80 -17.75
N LYS A 75 28.00 23.90 -16.65
CA LYS A 75 27.88 23.08 -15.44
C LYS A 75 27.11 23.81 -14.33
N PHE A 76 26.85 23.15 -13.23
CA PHE A 76 26.02 23.66 -12.14
C PHE A 76 26.71 23.49 -10.79
N TYR A 77 26.51 24.44 -9.88
CA TYR A 77 26.99 24.38 -8.51
C TYR A 77 25.90 24.83 -7.52
N TYR A 78 26.02 24.40 -6.30
CA TYR A 78 25.10 24.75 -5.22
C TYR A 78 25.62 26.01 -4.49
N SER A 79 24.76 27.04 -4.39
CA SER A 79 25.12 28.32 -3.73
C SER A 79 24.36 28.42 -2.39
N GLU A 80 25.10 28.33 -1.28
CA GLU A 80 24.52 28.46 0.06
C GLU A 80 24.00 29.89 0.36
N GLU A 81 24.52 30.90 -0.33
CA GLU A 81 24.11 32.30 -0.17
C GLU A 81 22.59 32.49 -0.35
N ASN A 82 21.97 31.77 -1.24
CA ASN A 82 20.54 31.89 -1.57
C ASN A 82 19.66 30.88 -0.83
N GLU A 83 20.25 29.99 -0.03
CA GLU A 83 19.49 28.99 0.71
C GLU A 83 18.55 29.63 1.73
N ASN A 84 19.02 30.64 2.46
CA ASN A 84 18.26 31.34 3.50
C ASN A 84 17.46 32.55 2.97
N ASP A 85 17.60 32.88 1.68
CA ASP A 85 16.91 34.04 1.10
C ASP A 85 15.43 33.69 0.82
N THR A 86 14.55 34.17 1.70
CA THR A 86 13.10 34.12 1.50
C THR A 86 12.62 35.20 0.48
N SER A 87 13.53 36.08 0.03
CA SER A 87 13.24 37.19 -0.87
C SER A 87 13.36 36.83 -2.38
N ALA A 88 13.75 35.59 -2.71
CA ALA A 88 13.92 35.13 -4.11
C ALA A 88 12.69 35.42 -5.02
N ASN A 89 11.54 35.70 -4.41
CA ASN A 89 10.32 36.10 -5.13
C ASN A 89 10.29 37.56 -5.60
N LYS A 90 11.23 38.41 -5.19
CA LYS A 90 11.21 39.85 -5.53
C LYS A 90 11.71 40.14 -6.93
N ASN A 91 12.60 39.30 -7.46
CA ASN A 91 13.27 39.56 -8.76
C ASN A 91 12.72 38.73 -9.95
N MET A 92 11.64 37.95 -9.72
CA MET A 92 11.04 37.20 -10.81
C MET A 92 10.17 38.10 -11.69
N THR A 93 10.36 37.98 -13.00
CA THR A 93 9.49 38.63 -14.00
C THR A 93 8.05 38.08 -13.89
N LYS A 94 7.06 38.84 -14.42
CA LYS A 94 5.67 38.37 -14.46
C LYS A 94 5.53 36.97 -15.10
N SER A 95 6.25 36.72 -16.17
CA SER A 95 6.27 35.42 -16.89
C SER A 95 6.83 34.29 -16.01
N GLN A 96 7.94 34.55 -15.29
CA GLN A 96 8.52 33.55 -14.37
C GLN A 96 7.60 33.20 -13.20
N LYS A 97 6.85 34.22 -12.67
CA LYS A 97 5.84 33.96 -11.62
C LYS A 97 4.69 33.09 -12.13
N ILE A 98 4.22 33.35 -13.36
CA ILE A 98 3.17 32.54 -14.00
C ILE A 98 3.68 31.12 -14.26
N SER A 99 4.89 30.95 -14.78
CA SER A 99 5.51 29.64 -15.02
C SER A 99 5.66 28.85 -13.70
N LEU A 100 6.06 29.51 -12.61
CA LEU A 100 6.17 28.88 -11.30
C LEU A 100 4.79 28.44 -10.76
N ILE A 101 3.74 29.25 -10.95
CA ILE A 101 2.38 28.90 -10.53
C ILE A 101 1.89 27.70 -11.33
N ILE A 102 2.07 27.68 -12.65
CA ILE A 102 1.69 26.54 -13.51
C ILE A 102 2.46 25.28 -13.09
N PHE A 103 3.76 25.39 -12.80
CA PHE A 103 4.58 24.27 -12.32
C PHE A 103 4.03 23.71 -10.98
N ILE A 104 3.71 24.58 -10.02
CA ILE A 104 3.13 24.17 -8.73
C ILE A 104 1.79 23.46 -8.95
N ILE A 105 0.93 23.95 -9.83
CA ILE A 105 -0.34 23.33 -10.17
C ILE A 105 -0.10 21.94 -10.77
N LEU A 106 0.87 21.78 -11.68
CA LEU A 106 1.20 20.49 -12.29
C LEU A 106 1.77 19.50 -11.25
N VAL A 107 2.58 19.97 -10.30
CA VAL A 107 3.08 19.13 -9.20
C VAL A 107 1.93 18.69 -8.29
N ILE A 108 1.01 19.59 -7.96
CA ILE A 108 -0.19 19.25 -7.16
C ILE A 108 -1.06 18.24 -7.91
N ILE A 109 -1.29 18.43 -9.22
CA ILE A 109 -2.03 17.49 -10.07
C ILE A 109 -1.33 16.13 -10.09
N ALA A 110 0.00 16.08 -10.24
CA ALA A 110 0.76 14.84 -10.24
C ALA A 110 0.69 14.11 -8.88
N ILE A 111 0.73 14.85 -7.77
CA ILE A 111 0.54 14.29 -6.42
C ILE A 111 -0.91 13.79 -6.26
N VAL A 112 -1.89 14.58 -6.66
CA VAL A 112 -3.32 14.19 -6.60
C VAL A 112 -3.58 12.97 -7.49
N MET A 113 -3.01 12.89 -8.68
CA MET A 113 -3.14 11.72 -9.55
C MET A 113 -2.44 10.50 -8.97
N SER A 114 -1.25 10.63 -8.38
CA SER A 114 -0.56 9.50 -7.74
C SER A 114 -1.26 9.02 -6.45
N VAL A 115 -2.00 9.89 -5.77
CA VAL A 115 -2.84 9.54 -4.62
C VAL A 115 -4.19 9.01 -5.09
N SER A 116 -4.77 9.56 -6.17
CA SER A 116 -6.04 9.08 -6.72
C SER A 116 -5.90 7.73 -7.42
N ASP A 117 -4.76 7.41 -8.04
CA ASP A 117 -4.50 6.06 -8.55
C ASP A 117 -4.50 5.01 -7.42
N LYS A 118 -4.09 5.39 -6.20
CA LYS A 118 -4.26 4.55 -5.01
C LYS A 118 -5.70 4.56 -4.45
N MET A 119 -6.47 5.63 -4.67
CA MET A 119 -7.86 5.75 -4.19
C MET A 119 -8.91 5.10 -5.10
N ILE A 120 -8.59 4.82 -6.39
CA ILE A 120 -9.54 4.24 -7.36
C ILE A 120 -9.29 2.73 -7.55
N THR A 121 -8.50 2.11 -6.68
CA THR A 121 -8.13 0.70 -6.81
C THR A 121 -9.12 -0.28 -6.20
N ASN A 122 -10.10 0.19 -5.43
CA ASN A 122 -11.08 -0.68 -4.77
C ASN A 122 -12.38 -0.74 -5.56
N GLU A 123 -12.99 -1.92 -5.57
CA GLU A 123 -14.35 -2.17 -6.03
C GLU A 123 -15.23 -2.51 -4.83
N LYS A 124 -16.40 -1.89 -4.78
CA LYS A 124 -17.37 -2.13 -3.71
C LYS A 124 -18.26 -3.31 -4.07
N TYR A 125 -18.36 -4.25 -3.16
CA TYR A 125 -19.28 -5.36 -3.20
C TYR A 125 -20.32 -5.19 -2.10
N GLN A 126 -21.57 -5.48 -2.42
CA GLN A 126 -22.67 -5.32 -1.49
C GLN A 126 -23.81 -6.25 -1.85
N ASP A 127 -24.46 -6.82 -0.83
CA ASP A 127 -25.77 -7.46 -0.91
C ASP A 127 -26.72 -6.92 0.18
N SER A 128 -27.74 -7.69 0.56
CA SER A 128 -28.69 -7.27 1.61
C SER A 128 -28.11 -7.33 3.02
N ASN A 129 -27.01 -8.04 3.24
CA ASN A 129 -26.48 -8.37 4.58
C ASN A 129 -25.14 -7.71 4.85
N VAL A 130 -24.28 -7.61 3.83
CA VAL A 130 -22.90 -7.13 3.99
C VAL A 130 -22.48 -6.16 2.89
N SER A 131 -21.51 -5.30 3.19
CA SER A 131 -20.79 -4.49 2.22
C SER A 131 -19.32 -4.44 2.60
N PHE A 132 -18.44 -4.58 1.59
CA PHE A 132 -17.00 -4.47 1.73
C PHE A 132 -16.37 -3.94 0.44
N GLU A 133 -15.09 -3.59 0.51
CA GLU A 133 -14.31 -3.12 -0.63
C GLU A 133 -13.11 -4.03 -0.81
N ILE A 134 -12.79 -4.37 -2.06
CA ILE A 134 -11.60 -5.15 -2.40
C ILE A 134 -10.88 -4.47 -3.57
N GLN A 135 -9.56 -4.62 -3.63
CA GLN A 135 -8.80 -4.07 -4.75
C GLN A 135 -9.23 -4.71 -6.07
N LYS A 136 -9.35 -3.90 -7.13
CA LYS A 136 -9.72 -4.35 -8.49
C LYS A 136 -8.77 -5.37 -9.10
N SER A 137 -7.57 -5.51 -8.54
CA SER A 137 -6.62 -6.54 -8.95
C SER A 137 -7.02 -7.96 -8.53
N TRP A 138 -7.98 -8.10 -7.61
CA TRP A 138 -8.57 -9.36 -7.22
C TRP A 138 -9.74 -9.70 -8.16
N ALA A 139 -9.66 -10.84 -8.82
CA ALA A 139 -10.71 -11.30 -9.72
C ALA A 139 -11.74 -12.12 -8.94
N LYS A 140 -13.02 -11.74 -9.04
CA LYS A 140 -14.11 -12.50 -8.44
C LYS A 140 -14.31 -13.82 -9.21
N THR A 141 -14.51 -14.90 -8.47
CA THR A 141 -14.96 -16.17 -9.02
C THR A 141 -16.41 -16.46 -8.69
N THR A 142 -16.98 -17.50 -9.32
CA THR A 142 -18.32 -17.98 -8.97
C THR A 142 -18.28 -18.75 -7.67
N SER A 143 -19.22 -18.47 -6.76
CA SER A 143 -19.49 -19.28 -5.58
C SER A 143 -20.76 -20.09 -5.80
N ASN A 144 -20.84 -21.28 -5.20
CA ASN A 144 -22.03 -22.12 -5.20
C ASN A 144 -23.03 -21.70 -4.10
N TYR A 145 -22.63 -20.79 -3.20
CA TYR A 145 -23.41 -20.35 -2.05
C TYR A 145 -23.69 -18.85 -2.12
N SER A 146 -24.89 -18.45 -1.80
CA SER A 146 -25.32 -17.04 -1.80
C SER A 146 -24.67 -16.19 -0.70
N THR A 147 -24.12 -16.83 0.33
CA THR A 147 -23.45 -16.20 1.49
C THR A 147 -21.92 -16.28 1.37
N GLU A 148 -21.41 -16.57 0.16
CA GLU A 148 -19.99 -16.75 -0.07
C GLU A 148 -19.50 -15.91 -1.24
N TRP A 149 -18.33 -15.30 -1.08
CA TRP A 149 -17.65 -14.52 -2.09
C TRP A 149 -16.21 -15.00 -2.20
N ASN A 150 -15.78 -15.35 -3.40
CA ASN A 150 -14.46 -15.88 -3.66
C ASN A 150 -13.72 -14.98 -4.65
N PHE A 151 -12.47 -14.66 -4.34
CA PHE A 151 -11.57 -13.85 -5.15
C PHE A 151 -10.21 -14.52 -5.26
N TYR A 152 -9.52 -14.27 -6.37
CA TYR A 152 -8.14 -14.71 -6.58
C TYR A 152 -7.29 -13.62 -7.21
N LYS A 153 -5.97 -13.69 -6.98
CA LYS A 153 -4.99 -12.76 -7.54
C LYS A 153 -3.65 -13.46 -7.71
N TYR A 154 -3.03 -13.29 -8.88
CA TYR A 154 -1.63 -13.65 -9.08
C TYR A 154 -0.75 -12.50 -8.61
N ILE A 155 -0.04 -12.72 -7.48
CA ILE A 155 0.89 -11.77 -6.90
C ILE A 155 2.22 -12.01 -7.51
N ASN A 156 3.06 -11.44 -8.01
CA ASN A 156 4.40 -11.72 -8.54
C ASN A 156 4.51 -12.78 -9.67
N ASN A 157 3.47 -13.53 -9.94
CA ASN A 157 3.47 -14.55 -10.99
C ASN A 157 2.53 -14.18 -12.13
N LYS A 158 2.96 -14.42 -13.37
CA LYS A 158 2.05 -14.38 -14.52
C LYS A 158 1.17 -15.64 -14.47
N PRO A 159 -0.14 -15.52 -14.79
CA PRO A 159 -0.99 -16.69 -14.88
C PRO A 159 -0.36 -17.69 -15.84
N ASN A 160 -0.19 -18.92 -15.38
CA ASN A 160 0.16 -20.01 -16.29
C ASN A 160 -1.07 -20.19 -17.20
N THR A 161 -0.93 -19.88 -18.49
CA THR A 161 -2.03 -19.88 -19.46
C THR A 161 -2.67 -21.26 -19.66
N ASN A 162 -2.13 -22.31 -19.03
CA ASN A 162 -2.62 -23.67 -19.08
C ASN A 162 -3.56 -24.08 -17.93
N LEU A 163 -3.85 -23.19 -16.97
CA LEU A 163 -4.75 -23.48 -15.84
C LEU A 163 -6.25 -23.56 -16.22
N ASN A 164 -6.62 -23.42 -17.49
CA ASN A 164 -8.00 -23.64 -17.96
C ASN A 164 -8.45 -25.11 -17.95
N SER A 165 -7.59 -26.05 -17.52
CA SER A 165 -7.92 -27.45 -17.33
C SER A 165 -7.16 -28.02 -16.13
N VAL A 166 -7.57 -27.68 -14.93
CA VAL A 166 -7.27 -28.54 -13.78
C VAL A 166 -8.18 -29.76 -13.92
N ASP A 167 -7.74 -30.68 -14.76
CA ASP A 167 -8.25 -32.03 -14.73
C ASP A 167 -7.91 -32.57 -13.32
N SER A 168 -8.93 -32.99 -12.58
CA SER A 168 -8.86 -33.47 -11.21
C SER A 168 -7.95 -34.71 -11.00
N ASN A 169 -7.21 -35.10 -12.01
CA ASN A 169 -6.32 -36.27 -12.04
C ASN A 169 -4.84 -35.96 -12.33
N ASN A 170 -4.46 -34.71 -12.52
CA ASN A 170 -3.04 -34.38 -12.64
C ASN A 170 -2.50 -34.09 -11.23
N GLU A 171 -1.68 -34.97 -10.72
CA GLU A 171 -0.78 -34.71 -9.59
C GLU A 171 0.08 -33.50 -9.95
N VAL A 172 -0.18 -32.38 -9.31
CA VAL A 172 0.63 -31.16 -9.44
C VAL A 172 1.99 -31.48 -8.83
N SER A 173 3.06 -31.27 -9.58
CA SER A 173 4.40 -31.45 -9.03
C SER A 173 4.60 -30.50 -7.87
N GLU A 174 5.17 -30.95 -6.76
CA GLU A 174 5.43 -30.18 -5.53
C GLU A 174 6.20 -28.86 -5.76
N ASP A 175 6.84 -28.71 -6.93
CA ASP A 175 7.65 -27.54 -7.27
C ASP A 175 6.82 -26.36 -7.86
N ASP A 176 5.52 -26.52 -8.09
CA ASP A 176 4.70 -25.55 -8.85
C ASP A 176 3.67 -24.77 -8.01
N TYR A 177 3.63 -24.95 -6.70
CA TYR A 177 2.70 -24.20 -5.81
C TYR A 177 2.88 -22.68 -5.88
N SER A 178 4.09 -22.20 -6.19
CA SER A 178 4.36 -20.77 -6.36
C SER A 178 3.65 -20.15 -7.57
N SER A 179 3.12 -20.96 -8.48
CA SER A 179 2.33 -20.53 -9.65
C SER A 179 0.84 -20.40 -9.37
N TYR A 180 0.37 -20.85 -8.20
CA TYR A 180 -1.03 -20.74 -7.82
C TYR A 180 -1.38 -19.30 -7.41
N PRO A 181 -2.62 -18.86 -7.68
CA PRO A 181 -3.07 -17.56 -7.23
C PRO A 181 -3.25 -17.56 -5.70
N ALA A 182 -2.96 -16.42 -5.08
CA ALA A 182 -3.48 -16.14 -3.75
C ALA A 182 -5.00 -16.06 -3.78
N GLY A 183 -5.67 -16.46 -2.71
CA GLY A 183 -7.13 -16.46 -2.61
C GLY A 183 -7.64 -15.63 -1.44
N ILE A 184 -8.83 -15.06 -1.59
CA ILE A 184 -9.65 -14.49 -0.51
C ILE A 184 -11.04 -15.12 -0.59
N ASN A 185 -11.46 -15.77 0.49
CA ASN A 185 -12.80 -16.30 0.64
C ASN A 185 -13.51 -15.56 1.77
N ILE A 186 -14.73 -15.12 1.53
CA ILE A 186 -15.56 -14.40 2.49
C ILE A 186 -16.83 -15.21 2.66
N TYR A 187 -17.07 -15.67 3.89
CA TYR A 187 -18.29 -16.34 4.27
C TYR A 187 -18.95 -15.58 5.42
N TYR A 188 -20.25 -15.49 5.43
CA TYR A 188 -20.99 -14.86 6.53
C TYR A 188 -22.30 -15.61 6.81
N ASP A 189 -22.67 -15.63 8.10
CA ASP A 189 -23.89 -16.29 8.58
C ASP A 189 -24.31 -15.72 9.94
N THR A 190 -25.46 -16.18 10.42
CA THR A 190 -25.92 -15.94 11.79
C THR A 190 -25.38 -17.03 12.70
N VAL A 191 -24.83 -16.65 13.83
CA VAL A 191 -24.35 -17.57 14.86
C VAL A 191 -25.56 -18.32 15.45
N ALA A 192 -25.54 -19.64 15.40
CA ALA A 192 -26.60 -20.44 15.97
C ALA A 192 -26.67 -20.28 17.52
N GLU A 193 -27.87 -20.19 18.08
CA GLU A 193 -28.09 -19.98 19.52
C GLU A 193 -27.42 -21.05 20.40
N ASP A 194 -27.37 -22.29 19.92
CA ASP A 194 -26.76 -23.43 20.60
C ASP A 194 -25.25 -23.60 20.32
N SER A 195 -24.65 -22.68 19.53
CA SER A 195 -23.22 -22.73 19.18
C SER A 195 -22.28 -22.53 20.36
N GLY A 196 -22.76 -21.88 21.45
CA GLY A 196 -21.94 -21.48 22.59
C GLY A 196 -20.96 -20.32 22.25
N ILE A 197 -21.26 -19.53 21.19
CA ILE A 197 -20.53 -18.32 20.82
C ILE A 197 -21.33 -17.12 21.28
N ASN A 198 -20.84 -16.39 22.28
CA ASN A 198 -21.49 -15.19 22.82
C ASN A 198 -20.62 -13.92 22.54
N ASN A 199 -19.34 -14.10 22.30
CA ASN A 199 -18.39 -13.04 22.11
C ASN A 199 -17.18 -13.52 21.30
N ILE A 200 -16.28 -12.62 20.96
CA ILE A 200 -15.12 -12.90 20.11
C ILE A 200 -14.08 -13.83 20.79
N GLU A 201 -14.00 -13.86 22.11
CA GLU A 201 -13.11 -14.78 22.86
C GLU A 201 -13.60 -16.24 22.75
N ASP A 202 -14.92 -16.46 22.68
CA ASP A 202 -15.47 -17.79 22.44
C ASP A 202 -15.05 -18.31 21.05
N ILE A 203 -15.08 -17.43 20.03
CA ILE A 203 -14.59 -17.75 18.69
C ILE A 203 -13.11 -18.10 18.74
N LYS A 204 -12.29 -17.29 19.39
CA LYS A 204 -10.86 -17.54 19.54
C LYS A 204 -10.59 -18.90 20.20
N THR A 205 -11.31 -19.23 21.26
CA THR A 205 -11.19 -20.52 21.95
C THR A 205 -11.50 -21.68 21.03
N LYS A 206 -12.59 -21.59 20.25
CA LYS A 206 -12.98 -22.64 19.29
C LYS A 206 -11.95 -22.77 18.16
N VAL A 207 -11.44 -21.65 17.63
CA VAL A 207 -10.41 -21.65 16.59
C VAL A 207 -9.11 -22.28 17.11
N GLN A 208 -8.69 -21.98 18.34
CA GLN A 208 -7.53 -22.61 18.97
C GLN A 208 -7.70 -24.14 19.09
N GLN A 209 -8.87 -24.59 19.54
CA GLN A 209 -9.19 -26.02 19.65
C GLN A 209 -9.19 -26.71 18.29
N ASN A 210 -9.72 -26.05 17.26
CA ASN A 210 -9.77 -26.60 15.90
C ASN A 210 -8.36 -26.72 15.32
N ILE A 211 -7.52 -25.68 15.44
CA ILE A 211 -6.13 -25.72 14.96
C ILE A 211 -5.38 -26.84 15.67
N GLN A 212 -5.46 -26.93 16.99
CA GLN A 212 -4.82 -28.01 17.76
C GLN A 212 -5.28 -29.39 17.30
N SER A 213 -6.59 -29.57 17.08
CA SER A 213 -7.16 -30.86 16.61
C SER A 213 -6.71 -31.19 15.17
N MET A 214 -6.45 -30.19 14.33
CA MET A 214 -5.90 -30.39 12.99
C MET A 214 -4.42 -30.78 13.06
N GLU A 215 -3.62 -30.07 13.87
CA GLU A 215 -2.19 -30.35 14.07
C GLU A 215 -1.95 -31.75 14.65
N ASP A 216 -2.83 -32.23 15.54
CA ASP A 216 -2.72 -33.57 16.12
C ASP A 216 -2.92 -34.69 15.07
N LYS A 217 -3.52 -34.36 13.91
CA LYS A 217 -3.85 -35.30 12.83
C LYS A 217 -3.02 -35.09 11.57
N ALA A 218 -2.38 -33.95 11.44
CA ALA A 218 -1.66 -33.54 10.23
C ALA A 218 -0.22 -34.05 10.24
N GLU A 219 0.31 -34.42 9.07
CA GLU A 219 1.73 -34.69 8.86
C GLU A 219 2.54 -33.39 8.94
N ASN A 220 1.96 -32.27 8.46
CA ASN A 220 2.56 -30.94 8.56
C ASN A 220 1.94 -30.15 9.71
N LYS A 221 2.79 -29.63 10.59
CA LYS A 221 2.42 -28.74 11.68
C LYS A 221 2.67 -27.29 11.32
N ALA A 222 1.83 -26.40 11.81
CA ALA A 222 2.05 -24.98 11.65
C ALA A 222 3.32 -24.55 12.41
N ASP A 223 4.23 -23.81 11.75
CA ASP A 223 5.44 -23.26 12.38
C ASP A 223 5.10 -22.12 13.33
N ALA A 224 4.06 -21.37 13.00
CA ALA A 224 3.60 -20.27 13.82
C ALA A 224 2.09 -20.08 13.72
N VAL A 225 1.45 -19.91 14.87
CA VAL A 225 0.05 -19.49 15.00
C VAL A 225 0.00 -18.24 15.88
N ASN A 226 -0.47 -17.13 15.31
CA ASN A 226 -0.58 -15.86 16.02
C ASN A 226 -2.04 -15.41 16.00
N MET A 227 -2.57 -15.01 17.16
CA MET A 227 -3.95 -14.54 17.30
C MET A 227 -3.99 -13.17 17.99
N SER A 228 -4.82 -12.28 17.48
CA SER A 228 -5.05 -10.96 18.07
C SER A 228 -6.50 -10.56 17.97
N ILE A 229 -7.03 -9.92 19.01
CA ILE A 229 -8.36 -9.35 19.04
C ILE A 229 -8.26 -7.84 18.99
N THR A 230 -9.09 -7.21 18.17
CA THR A 230 -9.20 -5.77 17.97
C THR A 230 -10.63 -5.43 17.53
N THR A 231 -10.83 -4.25 16.96
CA THR A 231 -12.11 -3.84 16.37
C THR A 231 -11.90 -3.32 14.94
N THR A 232 -12.91 -3.49 14.08
CA THR A 232 -12.97 -2.87 12.76
C THR A 232 -13.21 -1.35 12.89
N SER A 233 -13.06 -0.59 11.80
CA SER A 233 -13.39 0.85 11.79
C SER A 233 -14.87 1.14 12.06
N ASN A 234 -15.75 0.16 11.87
CA ASN A 234 -17.18 0.23 12.18
C ASN A 234 -17.52 -0.23 13.61
N GLY A 235 -16.51 -0.55 14.42
CA GLY A 235 -16.66 -0.91 15.84
C GLY A 235 -17.07 -2.36 16.09
N TYR A 236 -17.01 -3.25 15.08
CA TYR A 236 -17.27 -4.68 15.25
C TYR A 236 -16.07 -5.39 15.85
N ASP A 237 -16.30 -6.39 16.69
CA ASP A 237 -15.24 -7.22 17.23
C ASP A 237 -14.55 -8.02 16.13
N LEU A 238 -13.23 -8.04 16.15
CA LEU A 238 -12.38 -8.66 15.13
C LEU A 238 -11.33 -9.56 15.78
N LEU A 239 -11.38 -10.85 15.45
CA LEU A 239 -10.27 -11.78 15.69
C LEU A 239 -9.48 -11.98 14.40
N LYS A 240 -8.18 -11.70 14.45
CA LYS A 240 -7.23 -12.04 13.41
C LYS A 240 -6.39 -13.23 13.84
N VAL A 241 -6.30 -14.22 12.97
CA VAL A 241 -5.48 -15.41 13.14
C VAL A 241 -4.53 -15.53 11.96
N ARG A 242 -3.24 -15.65 12.21
CA ARG A 242 -2.21 -15.91 11.22
C ARG A 242 -1.66 -17.32 11.45
N VAL A 243 -1.63 -18.13 10.40
CA VAL A 243 -1.04 -19.47 10.43
C VAL A 243 0.02 -19.56 9.33
N LEU A 244 1.17 -20.08 9.67
CA LEU A 244 2.30 -20.24 8.75
C LEU A 244 2.73 -21.70 8.70
N TYR A 245 2.84 -22.24 7.49
CA TYR A 245 3.50 -23.50 7.17
C TYR A 245 4.72 -23.19 6.29
N SER A 246 5.93 -23.38 6.81
CA SER A 246 7.17 -23.12 6.07
C SER A 246 7.71 -24.35 5.32
N GLU A 247 7.28 -25.55 5.72
CA GLU A 247 7.58 -26.78 5.00
C GLU A 247 6.65 -26.95 3.78
N LYS A 248 7.09 -27.74 2.79
CA LYS A 248 6.31 -27.97 1.57
C LYS A 248 5.08 -28.86 1.80
N PRO A 249 3.89 -28.47 1.28
CA PRO A 249 3.63 -27.21 0.59
C PRO A 249 3.67 -26.02 1.54
N GLN A 250 4.46 -24.98 1.21
CA GLN A 250 4.49 -23.74 1.98
C GLN A 250 3.14 -23.04 1.85
N GLU A 251 2.63 -22.51 2.96
CA GLU A 251 1.36 -21.80 2.94
C GLU A 251 1.34 -20.73 4.04
N ILE A 252 0.82 -19.58 3.70
CA ILE A 252 0.47 -18.53 4.66
C ILE A 252 -1.04 -18.31 4.61
N LEU A 253 -1.66 -18.36 5.78
CA LEU A 253 -3.11 -18.23 5.96
C LEU A 253 -3.41 -17.12 6.95
N TYR A 254 -4.41 -16.31 6.62
CA TYR A 254 -5.04 -15.38 7.55
C TYR A 254 -6.51 -15.68 7.64
N TYR A 255 -7.02 -15.77 8.86
CA TYR A 255 -8.45 -15.83 9.18
C TYR A 255 -8.83 -14.55 9.93
N TYR A 256 -9.88 -13.90 9.47
CA TYR A 256 -10.47 -12.75 10.12
C TYR A 256 -11.92 -13.05 10.44
N TYR A 257 -12.25 -13.06 11.72
CA TYR A 257 -13.60 -13.28 12.21
C TYR A 257 -14.17 -11.95 12.68
N ILE A 258 -15.24 -11.48 12.05
CA ILE A 258 -15.90 -10.21 12.36
C ILE A 258 -17.25 -10.53 13.00
N LEU A 259 -17.38 -10.22 14.29
CA LEU A 259 -18.60 -10.47 15.07
C LEU A 259 -19.34 -9.16 15.32
N ASN A 260 -20.67 -9.17 15.06
CA ASN A 260 -21.59 -8.08 15.38
C ASN A 260 -22.91 -8.66 15.90
N GLY A 261 -23.04 -8.79 17.23
CA GLY A 261 -24.14 -9.48 17.86
C GLY A 261 -24.15 -10.97 17.48
N ASP A 262 -25.21 -11.40 16.79
CA ASP A 262 -25.37 -12.76 16.28
C ASP A 262 -24.82 -12.95 14.85
N LYS A 263 -24.31 -11.91 14.21
CA LYS A 263 -23.78 -11.97 12.84
C LYS A 263 -22.27 -12.21 12.86
N LEU A 264 -21.83 -13.24 12.16
CA LEU A 264 -20.43 -13.64 12.05
C LEU A 264 -20.00 -13.68 10.57
N ALA A 265 -18.94 -12.97 10.23
CA ALA A 265 -18.23 -13.16 8.97
C ALA A 265 -16.87 -13.80 9.22
N CYS A 266 -16.51 -14.75 8.37
CA CYS A 266 -15.18 -15.34 8.31
C CYS A 266 -14.55 -15.00 6.95
N ILE A 267 -13.43 -14.31 7.00
CA ILE A 267 -12.64 -13.95 5.81
C ILE A 267 -11.33 -14.73 5.90
N THR A 268 -11.11 -15.61 4.93
CA THR A 268 -9.88 -16.39 4.82
C THR A 268 -9.05 -15.89 3.65
N THR A 269 -7.80 -15.62 3.90
CA THR A 269 -6.84 -15.25 2.85
C THR A 269 -5.67 -16.21 2.89
N TYR A 270 -5.21 -16.66 1.73
CA TYR A 270 -4.10 -17.60 1.64
C TYR A 270 -3.18 -17.31 0.45
N SER A 271 -1.93 -17.74 0.57
CA SER A 271 -0.98 -17.87 -0.55
C SER A 271 -0.04 -19.05 -0.28
N PHE A 272 0.34 -19.73 -1.35
CA PHE A 272 1.37 -20.77 -1.34
C PHE A 272 2.78 -20.19 -1.58
N ASN A 273 2.91 -18.88 -1.67
CA ASN A 273 4.17 -18.17 -1.77
C ASN A 273 4.33 -17.25 -0.56
N LEU A 274 5.29 -17.52 0.30
CA LEU A 274 5.51 -16.74 1.53
C LEU A 274 5.94 -15.29 1.25
N ASP A 275 6.52 -15.00 0.08
CA ASP A 275 6.85 -13.64 -0.34
C ASP A 275 5.61 -12.74 -0.55
N ASP A 276 4.44 -13.36 -0.72
CA ASP A 276 3.17 -12.64 -0.88
C ASP A 276 2.58 -12.17 0.45
N GLU A 277 3.09 -12.63 1.60
CA GLU A 277 2.54 -12.41 2.93
C GLU A 277 2.11 -10.95 3.16
N LYS A 278 3.04 -10.03 2.93
CA LYS A 278 2.78 -8.61 3.16
C LYS A 278 1.64 -8.09 2.28
N THR A 279 1.60 -8.51 1.03
CA THR A 279 0.58 -8.04 0.06
C THR A 279 -0.80 -8.56 0.44
N ILE A 280 -0.93 -9.86 0.76
CA ILE A 280 -2.24 -10.45 1.13
C ILE A 280 -2.73 -9.90 2.46
N GLU A 281 -1.82 -9.64 3.42
CA GLU A 281 -2.18 -9.03 4.71
C GLU A 281 -2.71 -7.60 4.52
N GLU A 282 -2.01 -6.76 3.74
CA GLU A 282 -2.42 -5.38 3.45
C GLU A 282 -3.75 -5.34 2.69
N ASP A 283 -3.91 -6.16 1.65
CA ASP A 283 -5.13 -6.23 0.85
C ASP A 283 -6.32 -6.70 1.70
N THR A 284 -6.11 -7.70 2.58
CA THR A 284 -7.17 -8.20 3.45
C THR A 284 -7.52 -7.21 4.57
N ASN A 285 -6.55 -6.53 5.16
CA ASN A 285 -6.83 -5.47 6.13
C ASN A 285 -7.65 -4.32 5.52
N ASN A 286 -7.39 -3.98 4.24
CA ASN A 286 -8.16 -2.98 3.51
C ASN A 286 -9.60 -3.41 3.23
N LEU A 287 -9.87 -4.71 3.15
CA LEU A 287 -11.20 -5.29 3.02
C LEU A 287 -11.92 -5.35 4.37
N VAL A 288 -11.24 -5.82 5.41
CA VAL A 288 -11.79 -6.09 6.76
C VAL A 288 -12.17 -4.80 7.48
N ASN A 289 -11.30 -3.77 7.40
CA ASN A 289 -11.53 -2.53 8.15
C ASN A 289 -12.83 -1.80 7.77
N PRO A 290 -13.19 -1.61 6.49
CA PRO A 290 -14.45 -0.96 6.10
C PRO A 290 -15.65 -1.93 6.04
N PHE A 291 -15.47 -3.22 6.39
CA PHE A 291 -16.55 -4.21 6.36
C PHE A 291 -17.77 -3.74 7.14
N LYS A 292 -18.96 -3.89 6.55
CA LYS A 292 -20.20 -3.36 7.13
C LYS A 292 -21.31 -4.39 7.05
N TRP A 293 -22.01 -4.57 8.17
CA TRP A 293 -23.28 -5.27 8.26
C TRP A 293 -24.46 -4.33 8.00
N PHE A 294 -25.55 -4.87 7.43
CA PHE A 294 -26.82 -4.17 7.27
C PHE A 294 -27.92 -4.79 8.12
#